data_831e002ca2400f395295bab592ff08c4
#
_entry.id   831e002ca2400f395295bab592ff08c4
#
_cell.length_a   1.000
_cell.length_b   1.000
_cell.length_c   1.000
_cell.angle_alpha   90.00
_cell.angle_beta   90.00
_cell.angle_gamma   90.00
#
_symmetry.space_group_name_H-M   'P 1'
#
loop_
_entity.id
_entity.type
_entity.pdbx_description
1 polymer ?
#
loop_
_entity_poly.entity_id
_entity_poly.type
_entity_poly.pdbx_seq_one_letter_code
_entity_poly.pdbx_strand_id
1 'polypeptide(L)'
;MTPHLPTSLTGSTSVRLAFATAAVLSMLGGTAEAEEGGTGHYLPGSMASSIDSAPAKESFLMRLNVVNYDGSIGKNQPLPIAGLTAVGVDAKSTGVGLTAVWRPSFEIGEGWSYALTATLPYVWLDVSADVGAQGLAVRRSSSVNGLGDIVLQPLLINQNVNPDFNINYRVSLYAPTGSYEVGRLANTGKNFWTVEPTVGFMYFGQKNGIEASTFVGVDFNRTNPDTDYKSGTQVHVDATLAQHFPWQGGLVGLGINAYYYQQVTGDSGAGATPGDFKAKTLGLGPVASFVGKVGGHDLVSELKWVHESSTTNRLKGDLIWLKVLYKFY
;
A
#
# COMPACT_ATOMS: atom_id res chain seq x y z
N MET A 1 -69.42 5.04 8.98
CA MET A 1 -68.39 3.98 9.14
C MET A 1 -67.33 4.19 8.06
N THR A 2 -66.23 4.80 8.38
CA THR A 2 -65.10 5.01 7.49
C THR A 2 -63.96 4.12 7.94
N PRO A 3 -63.31 3.33 7.08
CA PRO A 3 -62.13 2.54 7.48
C PRO A 3 -60.85 3.39 7.35
N HIS A 4 -60.05 3.33 8.38
CA HIS A 4 -58.71 3.90 8.44
C HIS A 4 -57.71 3.10 7.60
N LEU A 5 -56.92 3.80 6.80
CA LEU A 5 -55.69 3.30 6.13
C LEU A 5 -54.51 3.38 7.08
N PRO A 6 -53.61 2.38 7.14
CA PRO A 6 -52.34 2.53 7.86
C PRO A 6 -51.30 3.22 7.01
N THR A 7 -50.62 4.21 7.60
CA THR A 7 -49.48 4.92 7.08
C THR A 7 -48.26 4.02 7.01
N SER A 8 -47.63 3.97 5.82
CA SER A 8 -46.36 3.29 5.56
C SER A 8 -45.20 4.04 6.22
N LEU A 9 -44.45 3.35 7.05
CA LEU A 9 -43.14 3.80 7.57
C LEU A 9 -42.06 3.47 6.52
N THR A 10 -41.69 4.47 5.71
CA THR A 10 -40.47 4.47 4.93
C THR A 10 -39.45 5.34 5.66
N GLY A 11 -38.51 4.74 6.32
CA GLY A 11 -37.42 5.49 6.97
C GLY A 11 -36.39 4.58 7.57
N SER A 12 -35.16 4.68 7.11
CA SER A 12 -33.92 4.33 7.81
C SER A 12 -32.95 3.31 7.17
N THR A 13 -32.67 3.44 5.89
CA THR A 13 -31.46 2.76 5.36
C THR A 13 -30.25 3.72 5.24
N SER A 14 -30.49 5.04 5.16
CA SER A 14 -29.45 6.05 5.01
C SER A 14 -28.70 6.42 6.31
N VAL A 15 -29.27 6.14 7.48
CA VAL A 15 -28.66 6.50 8.79
C VAL A 15 -27.59 5.48 9.21
N ARG A 16 -27.67 4.22 8.77
CA ARG A 16 -26.72 3.17 9.21
C ARG A 16 -25.37 3.24 8.50
N LEU A 17 -25.30 3.82 7.29
CA LEU A 17 -24.03 3.99 6.57
C LEU A 17 -23.20 5.16 7.13
N ALA A 18 -23.88 6.22 7.61
CA ALA A 18 -23.22 7.39 8.22
C ALA A 18 -22.60 7.07 9.59
N PHE A 19 -23.18 6.14 10.36
CA PHE A 19 -22.62 5.73 11.66
C PHE A 19 -21.38 4.82 11.52
N ALA A 20 -21.29 3.99 10.48
CA ALA A 20 -20.10 3.18 10.24
C ALA A 20 -18.89 4.03 9.83
N THR A 21 -19.09 5.10 9.07
CA THR A 21 -18.02 6.03 8.68
C THR A 21 -17.57 6.92 9.85
N ALA A 22 -18.46 7.32 10.75
CA ALA A 22 -18.12 8.11 11.93
C ALA A 22 -17.38 7.30 13.01
N ALA A 23 -17.65 6.00 13.14
CA ALA A 23 -16.99 5.13 14.11
C ALA A 23 -15.51 4.84 13.75
N VAL A 24 -15.14 4.87 12.47
CA VAL A 24 -13.75 4.72 12.03
C VAL A 24 -12.94 6.01 12.27
N LEU A 25 -13.57 7.19 12.18
CA LEU A 25 -12.89 8.48 12.44
C LEU A 25 -12.69 8.80 13.92
N SER A 26 -13.46 8.23 14.84
CA SER A 26 -13.35 8.54 16.28
C SER A 26 -12.23 7.77 17.02
N MET A 27 -11.54 6.82 16.37
CA MET A 27 -10.38 6.11 16.94
C MET A 27 -9.03 6.82 16.71
N LEU A 28 -9.01 8.04 16.17
CA LEU A 28 -7.81 8.74 15.70
C LEU A 28 -7.19 9.71 16.74
N GLY A 29 -7.53 9.61 18.00
CA GLY A 29 -7.00 10.46 19.06
C GLY A 29 -5.89 9.78 19.87
N GLY A 30 -4.67 9.72 19.36
CA GLY A 30 -3.48 9.24 20.07
C GLY A 30 -2.21 10.00 19.66
N THR A 31 -1.26 10.14 20.58
CA THR A 31 0.07 10.75 20.34
C THR A 31 0.84 9.95 19.28
N ALA A 32 1.53 10.64 18.38
CA ALA A 32 2.10 10.11 17.15
C ALA A 32 3.52 9.57 17.32
N GLU A 33 3.87 8.42 16.68
CA GLU A 33 5.17 7.72 16.83
C GLU A 33 5.50 6.79 15.63
N ALA A 34 6.77 6.30 15.42
CA ALA A 34 7.29 5.76 14.12
C ALA A 34 7.62 4.24 14.10
N GLU A 35 7.79 3.63 12.91
CA GLU A 35 8.23 2.24 12.66
C GLU A 35 9.75 2.13 12.41
N GLU A 36 10.35 0.93 12.55
CA GLU A 36 11.78 0.69 12.32
C GLU A 36 12.19 1.05 10.89
N GLY A 37 13.16 1.94 10.75
CA GLY A 37 13.61 2.47 9.48
C GLY A 37 12.71 3.52 8.85
N GLY A 38 11.66 3.97 9.54
CA GLY A 38 10.71 4.98 9.06
C GLY A 38 9.87 4.53 7.86
N THR A 39 9.89 3.25 7.51
CA THR A 39 9.10 2.64 6.43
C THR A 39 8.84 1.18 6.74
N GLY A 40 7.57 0.73 6.70
CA GLY A 40 7.19 -0.68 6.84
C GLY A 40 7.31 -1.49 5.56
N HIS A 41 6.66 -2.64 5.53
CA HIS A 41 6.49 -3.42 4.31
C HIS A 41 5.46 -2.81 3.35
N TYR A 42 4.41 -2.18 3.89
CA TYR A 42 3.46 -1.45 3.04
C TYR A 42 4.16 -0.29 2.32
N LEU A 43 4.05 -0.30 1.00
CA LEU A 43 4.54 0.77 0.14
C LEU A 43 3.37 1.68 -0.26
N PRO A 44 3.35 2.96 0.19
CA PRO A 44 2.29 3.89 -0.10
C PRO A 44 1.98 4.03 -1.59
N GLY A 45 0.69 4.02 -1.95
CA GLY A 45 0.26 4.08 -3.34
C GLY A 45 0.49 2.79 -4.14
N SER A 46 0.92 1.70 -3.51
CA SER A 46 1.15 0.42 -4.19
C SER A 46 -0.12 -0.23 -4.71
N MET A 47 -1.25 0.07 -4.12
CA MET A 47 -2.58 -0.35 -4.55
C MET A 47 -3.40 0.86 -5.02
N ALA A 48 -4.67 0.70 -5.25
CA ALA A 48 -5.69 1.72 -5.45
C ALA A 48 -6.29 1.86 -6.84
N SER A 49 -6.10 0.90 -7.74
CA SER A 49 -6.78 0.95 -9.03
C SER A 49 -7.19 -0.44 -9.54
N SER A 50 -7.92 -0.47 -10.64
CA SER A 50 -8.40 -1.70 -11.27
C SER A 50 -7.27 -2.64 -11.73
N ILE A 51 -6.05 -2.14 -11.92
CA ILE A 51 -4.86 -2.96 -12.23
C ILE A 51 -4.52 -3.96 -11.11
N ASP A 52 -4.99 -3.70 -9.90
CA ASP A 52 -4.76 -4.54 -8.72
C ASP A 52 -5.85 -5.60 -8.51
N SER A 53 -6.84 -5.68 -9.40
CA SER A 53 -7.93 -6.68 -9.37
C SER A 53 -7.43 -8.08 -9.72
N ALA A 54 -8.13 -9.11 -9.20
CA ALA A 54 -7.92 -10.48 -9.67
C ALA A 54 -8.47 -10.63 -11.10
N PRO A 55 -7.79 -11.36 -12.00
CA PRO A 55 -8.28 -11.62 -13.35
C PRO A 55 -9.63 -12.33 -13.33
N ALA A 56 -10.55 -11.93 -14.23
CA ALA A 56 -11.89 -12.52 -14.30
C ALA A 56 -11.92 -13.93 -14.91
N LYS A 57 -10.90 -14.31 -15.71
CA LYS A 57 -10.79 -15.60 -16.40
C LYS A 57 -9.44 -16.24 -16.10
N GLU A 58 -9.36 -17.57 -16.31
CA GLU A 58 -8.08 -18.28 -16.28
C GLU A 58 -7.01 -17.52 -17.05
N SER A 59 -5.89 -17.27 -16.41
CA SER A 59 -4.81 -16.48 -16.99
C SER A 59 -3.52 -16.58 -16.18
N PHE A 60 -2.41 -16.39 -16.88
CA PHE A 60 -1.13 -16.09 -16.30
C PHE A 60 -0.69 -14.70 -16.79
N LEU A 61 -0.41 -13.83 -15.84
CA LEU A 61 -0.05 -12.44 -16.07
C LEU A 61 1.28 -12.15 -15.38
N MET A 62 2.05 -11.24 -15.97
CA MET A 62 3.21 -10.64 -15.29
C MET A 62 2.94 -9.15 -15.10
N ARG A 63 3.24 -8.66 -13.91
CA ARG A 63 3.18 -7.24 -13.60
C ARG A 63 4.56 -6.75 -13.22
N LEU A 64 5.05 -5.77 -13.95
CA LEU A 64 6.21 -4.97 -13.59
C LEU A 64 5.73 -3.80 -12.73
N ASN A 65 6.36 -3.62 -11.57
CA ASN A 65 6.16 -2.47 -10.69
C ASN A 65 7.51 -1.77 -10.57
N VAL A 66 7.53 -0.47 -10.81
CA VAL A 66 8.70 0.37 -10.57
C VAL A 66 8.28 1.48 -9.63
N VAL A 67 9.00 1.69 -8.55
CA VAL A 67 8.77 2.79 -7.61
C VAL A 67 10.07 3.54 -7.41
N ASN A 68 9.99 4.86 -7.44
CA ASN A 68 11.05 5.74 -7.00
C ASN A 68 10.54 6.56 -5.82
N TYR A 69 11.35 6.66 -4.77
CA TYR A 69 11.09 7.45 -3.57
C TYR A 69 12.26 8.35 -3.26
N ASP A 70 11.99 9.62 -2.96
CA ASP A 70 12.97 10.59 -2.45
C ASP A 70 12.31 11.32 -1.27
N GLY A 71 12.85 11.14 -0.06
CA GLY A 71 12.25 11.70 1.13
C GLY A 71 13.25 11.92 2.26
N SER A 72 12.84 12.77 3.22
CA SER A 72 13.68 13.13 4.37
C SER A 72 12.87 13.34 5.64
N ILE A 73 13.55 13.32 6.79
CA ILE A 73 13.02 13.71 8.10
C ILE A 73 14.02 14.62 8.82
N GLY A 74 13.51 15.63 9.51
CA GLY A 74 14.31 16.63 10.19
C GLY A 74 15.11 16.12 11.40
N LYS A 75 16.10 16.89 11.84
CA LYS A 75 16.99 16.53 12.95
C LYS A 75 16.32 16.44 14.32
N ASN A 76 15.12 16.99 14.48
CA ASN A 76 14.38 16.99 15.74
C ASN A 76 13.51 15.73 15.94
N GLN A 77 13.52 14.81 14.97
CA GLN A 77 12.71 13.60 15.00
C GLN A 77 13.64 12.38 14.88
N PRO A 78 13.86 11.65 15.97
CA PRO A 78 14.66 10.42 15.92
C PRO A 78 13.91 9.31 15.20
N LEU A 79 14.63 8.53 14.41
CA LEU A 79 14.16 7.30 13.78
C LEU A 79 15.01 6.12 14.25
N PRO A 80 14.40 5.00 14.67
CA PRO A 80 15.10 3.74 14.89
C PRO A 80 15.43 3.11 13.52
N ILE A 81 16.69 2.81 13.25
CA ILE A 81 17.15 2.17 12.02
C ILE A 81 18.14 1.05 12.37
N ALA A 82 17.71 -0.21 12.25
CA ALA A 82 18.57 -1.39 12.46
C ALA A 82 19.38 -1.31 13.78
N GLY A 83 18.71 -0.99 14.89
CA GLY A 83 19.32 -0.83 16.20
C GLY A 83 20.04 0.51 16.44
N LEU A 84 20.09 1.40 15.44
CA LEU A 84 20.60 2.75 15.59
C LEU A 84 19.46 3.74 15.89
N THR A 85 19.80 4.84 16.60
CA THR A 85 18.96 6.04 16.64
C THR A 85 19.54 7.06 15.67
N ALA A 86 18.80 7.39 14.62
CA ALA A 86 19.20 8.28 13.55
C ALA A 86 18.31 9.54 13.54
N VAL A 87 18.89 10.69 13.21
CA VAL A 87 18.19 11.97 13.02
C VAL A 87 18.62 12.63 11.72
N GLY A 88 17.80 13.52 11.17
CA GLY A 88 18.13 14.20 9.92
C GLY A 88 18.38 13.18 8.80
N VAL A 89 17.44 12.24 8.63
CA VAL A 89 17.58 11.15 7.66
C VAL A 89 17.14 11.64 6.28
N ASP A 90 17.99 11.41 5.28
CA ASP A 90 17.66 11.53 3.86
C ASP A 90 17.72 10.12 3.25
N ALA A 91 16.69 9.74 2.51
CA ALA A 91 16.61 8.43 1.87
C ALA A 91 16.13 8.55 0.42
N LYS A 92 16.84 7.86 -0.47
CA LYS A 92 16.47 7.69 -1.88
C LYS A 92 16.40 6.20 -2.20
N SER A 93 15.31 5.78 -2.79
CA SER A 93 15.18 4.39 -3.21
C SER A 93 14.58 4.27 -4.60
N THR A 94 15.03 3.26 -5.33
CA THR A 94 14.37 2.75 -6.52
C THR A 94 14.07 1.27 -6.30
N GLY A 95 12.82 0.88 -6.41
CA GLY A 95 12.39 -0.51 -6.34
C GLY A 95 11.84 -0.98 -7.68
N VAL A 96 12.21 -2.19 -8.08
CA VAL A 96 11.62 -2.89 -9.23
C VAL A 96 11.08 -4.22 -8.74
N GLY A 97 9.77 -4.42 -8.84
CA GLY A 97 9.09 -5.65 -8.45
C GLY A 97 8.52 -6.38 -9.66
N LEU A 98 8.89 -7.64 -9.84
CA LEU A 98 8.27 -8.50 -10.83
C LEU A 98 7.25 -9.40 -10.14
N THR A 99 5.97 -9.25 -10.50
CA THR A 99 4.86 -10.00 -9.92
C THR A 99 4.31 -10.99 -10.93
N ALA A 100 4.33 -12.28 -10.59
CA ALA A 100 3.55 -13.29 -11.28
C ALA A 100 2.15 -13.32 -10.68
N VAL A 101 1.12 -13.32 -11.53
CA VAL A 101 -0.29 -13.44 -11.14
C VAL A 101 -0.85 -14.67 -11.86
N TRP A 102 -1.32 -15.63 -11.11
CA TRP A 102 -1.94 -16.83 -11.65
C TRP A 102 -3.37 -16.99 -11.16
N ARG A 103 -4.29 -17.01 -12.10
CA ARG A 103 -5.69 -17.36 -11.90
C ARG A 103 -5.91 -18.75 -12.48
N PRO A 104 -6.16 -19.78 -11.63
CA PRO A 104 -6.44 -21.14 -12.09
C PRO A 104 -7.82 -21.25 -12.76
N SER A 105 -8.06 -22.38 -13.44
CA SER A 105 -9.31 -22.64 -14.17
C SER A 105 -10.52 -22.95 -13.28
N PHE A 106 -10.30 -23.36 -12.00
CA PHE A 106 -11.41 -23.68 -11.10
C PHE A 106 -12.16 -22.42 -10.68
N GLU A 107 -13.46 -22.57 -10.52
CA GLU A 107 -14.35 -21.51 -10.04
C GLU A 107 -14.70 -21.74 -8.57
N ILE A 108 -14.73 -20.64 -7.79
CA ILE A 108 -15.08 -20.66 -6.35
C ILE A 108 -16.54 -20.23 -6.11
N GLY A 109 -17.26 -19.87 -7.16
CA GLY A 109 -18.67 -19.48 -7.15
C GLY A 109 -19.01 -18.51 -8.27
N GLU A 110 -20.28 -18.36 -8.58
CA GLU A 110 -20.75 -17.39 -9.57
C GLU A 110 -20.41 -15.96 -9.16
N GLY A 111 -19.78 -15.21 -10.04
CA GLY A 111 -19.30 -13.84 -9.76
C GLY A 111 -18.06 -13.77 -8.89
N TRP A 112 -17.45 -14.90 -8.51
CA TRP A 112 -16.23 -14.92 -7.71
C TRP A 112 -15.05 -15.42 -8.53
N SER A 113 -13.89 -14.77 -8.40
CA SER A 113 -12.65 -15.22 -8.99
C SER A 113 -11.54 -15.26 -7.94
N TYR A 114 -10.68 -16.27 -8.06
CA TYR A 114 -9.53 -16.46 -7.19
C TYR A 114 -8.25 -16.37 -8.01
N ALA A 115 -7.24 -15.72 -7.45
CA ALA A 115 -5.89 -15.74 -7.98
C ALA A 115 -4.88 -15.82 -6.82
N LEU A 116 -3.66 -16.15 -7.15
CA LEU A 116 -2.52 -16.00 -6.25
C LEU A 116 -1.43 -15.21 -6.94
N THR A 117 -0.62 -14.51 -6.16
CA THR A 117 0.50 -13.74 -6.69
C THR A 117 1.77 -13.96 -5.90
N ALA A 118 2.90 -13.81 -6.58
CA ALA A 118 4.22 -13.75 -5.97
C ALA A 118 5.00 -12.60 -6.58
N THR A 119 5.56 -11.73 -5.75
CA THR A 119 6.37 -10.59 -6.17
C THR A 119 7.80 -10.77 -5.70
N LEU A 120 8.74 -10.67 -6.62
CA LEU A 120 10.17 -10.63 -6.36
C LEU A 120 10.66 -9.19 -6.52
N PRO A 121 10.97 -8.47 -5.43
CA PRO A 121 11.50 -7.11 -5.51
C PRO A 121 13.02 -7.08 -5.60
N TYR A 122 13.55 -6.10 -6.31
CA TYR A 122 14.95 -5.69 -6.28
C TYR A 122 15.00 -4.20 -5.95
N VAL A 123 15.86 -3.81 -5.01
CA VAL A 123 15.90 -2.46 -4.44
C VAL A 123 17.29 -1.88 -4.54
N TRP A 124 17.40 -0.62 -4.94
CA TRP A 124 18.55 0.26 -4.77
C TRP A 124 18.18 1.29 -3.71
N LEU A 125 18.98 1.42 -2.66
CA LEU A 125 18.68 2.27 -1.52
C LEU A 125 19.93 3.02 -1.05
N ASP A 126 19.81 4.35 -0.99
CA ASP A 126 20.79 5.25 -0.43
C ASP A 126 20.18 5.95 0.80
N VAL A 127 20.86 5.87 1.95
CA VAL A 127 20.44 6.51 3.20
C VAL A 127 21.59 7.29 3.78
N SER A 128 21.34 8.52 4.19
CA SER A 128 22.25 9.34 4.97
C SER A 128 21.56 9.82 6.25
N ALA A 129 22.23 9.78 7.38
CA ALA A 129 21.69 10.19 8.66
C ALA A 129 22.77 10.65 9.62
N ASP A 130 22.41 11.48 10.58
CA ASP A 130 23.24 11.79 11.73
C ASP A 130 22.98 10.71 12.80
N VAL A 131 24.02 9.95 13.14
CA VAL A 131 23.97 8.82 14.11
C VAL A 131 24.90 9.13 15.28
N GLY A 132 24.42 8.95 16.49
CA GLY A 132 25.25 9.14 17.69
C GLY A 132 24.42 9.22 18.97
N ALA A 133 25.10 9.32 20.12
CA ALA A 133 24.51 9.47 21.42
C ALA A 133 25.07 10.74 22.13
N GLN A 134 24.27 11.32 23.03
CA GLN A 134 24.70 12.40 23.96
C GLN A 134 25.36 13.63 23.30
N GLY A 135 24.81 14.11 22.16
CA GLY A 135 25.26 15.37 21.53
C GLY A 135 26.46 15.23 20.58
N LEU A 136 26.98 14.03 20.41
CA LEU A 136 28.02 13.70 19.43
C LEU A 136 27.43 12.90 18.26
N ALA A 137 26.72 13.59 17.36
CA ALA A 137 26.20 12.96 16.14
C ALA A 137 27.21 13.09 15.00
N VAL A 138 27.43 11.99 14.27
CA VAL A 138 28.28 11.93 13.08
C VAL A 138 27.42 11.58 11.88
N ARG A 139 27.56 12.36 10.78
CA ARG A 139 26.91 12.06 9.52
C ARG A 139 27.47 10.77 8.93
N ARG A 140 26.60 9.80 8.69
CA ARG A 140 26.92 8.51 8.06
C ARG A 140 26.07 8.35 6.81
N SER A 141 26.60 7.63 5.81
CA SER A 141 25.88 7.27 4.58
C SER A 141 26.06 5.78 4.32
N SER A 142 25.04 5.16 3.77
CA SER A 142 25.04 3.75 3.39
C SER A 142 24.29 3.60 2.07
N SER A 143 24.87 2.87 1.12
CA SER A 143 24.26 2.53 -0.17
C SER A 143 24.27 1.02 -0.33
N VAL A 144 23.11 0.46 -0.63
CA VAL A 144 22.94 -0.98 -0.88
C VAL A 144 22.04 -1.23 -2.07
N ASN A 145 22.23 -2.37 -2.71
CA ASN A 145 21.28 -2.89 -3.68
C ASN A 145 21.17 -4.41 -3.57
N GLY A 146 20.02 -4.97 -3.94
CA GLY A 146 19.82 -6.40 -3.86
C GLY A 146 18.34 -6.77 -3.86
N LEU A 147 18.09 -8.07 -3.73
CA LEU A 147 16.73 -8.57 -3.53
C LEU A 147 16.15 -8.05 -2.22
N GLY A 148 14.91 -7.62 -2.27
CA GLY A 148 14.13 -7.24 -1.10
C GLY A 148 13.33 -8.41 -0.51
N ASP A 149 12.40 -8.09 0.36
CA ASP A 149 11.50 -9.07 0.98
C ASP A 149 10.44 -9.52 -0.03
N ILE A 150 10.37 -10.84 -0.28
CA ILE A 150 9.41 -11.44 -1.20
C ILE A 150 7.99 -11.23 -0.66
N VAL A 151 7.06 -10.86 -1.55
CA VAL A 151 5.64 -10.72 -1.22
C VAL A 151 4.85 -11.84 -1.87
N LEU A 152 4.15 -12.61 -1.05
CA LEU A 152 3.23 -13.65 -1.49
C LEU A 152 1.81 -13.21 -1.17
N GLN A 153 0.89 -13.36 -2.12
CA GLN A 153 -0.54 -13.19 -1.90
C GLN A 153 -1.23 -14.54 -2.19
N PRO A 154 -1.29 -15.45 -1.20
CA PRO A 154 -1.94 -16.74 -1.38
C PRO A 154 -3.45 -16.63 -1.50
N LEU A 155 -4.03 -15.50 -1.11
CA LEU A 155 -5.44 -15.19 -1.21
C LEU A 155 -5.60 -13.84 -1.94
N LEU A 156 -6.12 -13.90 -3.15
CA LEU A 156 -6.58 -12.75 -3.92
C LEU A 156 -7.93 -13.14 -4.53
N ILE A 157 -9.02 -12.69 -3.91
CA ILE A 157 -10.40 -13.00 -4.30
C ILE A 157 -11.06 -11.73 -4.79
N ASN A 158 -11.74 -11.80 -5.92
CA ASN A 158 -12.57 -10.73 -6.44
C ASN A 158 -14.03 -11.18 -6.52
N GLN A 159 -14.92 -10.41 -5.94
CA GLN A 159 -16.37 -10.58 -6.00
C GLN A 159 -16.94 -9.55 -6.98
N ASN A 160 -17.48 -10.02 -8.09
CA ASN A 160 -18.21 -9.19 -9.04
C ASN A 160 -19.65 -8.98 -8.51
N VAL A 161 -19.90 -7.84 -7.87
CA VAL A 161 -21.23 -7.51 -7.32
C VAL A 161 -22.20 -7.14 -8.44
N ASN A 162 -21.70 -6.40 -9.42
CA ASN A 162 -22.38 -6.07 -10.67
C ASN A 162 -21.34 -5.69 -11.74
N PRO A 163 -21.72 -5.43 -13.01
CA PRO A 163 -20.77 -5.12 -14.07
C PRO A 163 -19.81 -3.95 -13.81
N ASP A 164 -20.22 -3.00 -12.97
CA ASP A 164 -19.44 -1.79 -12.68
C ASP A 164 -18.77 -1.82 -11.30
N PHE A 165 -19.13 -2.78 -10.41
CA PHE A 165 -18.65 -2.77 -9.03
C PHE A 165 -18.14 -4.12 -8.57
N ASN A 166 -16.91 -4.12 -8.02
CA ASN A 166 -16.23 -5.29 -7.50
C ASN A 166 -15.74 -5.04 -6.08
N ILE A 167 -15.71 -6.11 -5.27
CA ILE A 167 -15.04 -6.13 -3.98
C ILE A 167 -13.87 -7.09 -4.08
N ASN A 168 -12.69 -6.64 -3.62
CA ASN A 168 -11.48 -7.42 -3.62
C ASN A 168 -11.07 -7.75 -2.18
N TYR A 169 -10.77 -9.01 -1.91
CA TYR A 169 -10.25 -9.49 -0.62
C TYR A 169 -8.88 -10.11 -0.86
N ARG A 170 -7.88 -9.71 -0.09
CA ARG A 170 -6.53 -10.26 -0.22
C ARG A 170 -5.84 -10.41 1.12
N VAL A 171 -4.87 -11.29 1.16
CA VAL A 171 -3.91 -11.42 2.23
C VAL A 171 -2.52 -11.41 1.61
N SER A 172 -1.69 -10.43 1.99
CA SER A 172 -0.28 -10.37 1.61
C SER A 172 0.57 -10.90 2.77
N LEU A 173 1.60 -11.67 2.43
CA LEU A 173 2.63 -12.17 3.34
C LEU A 173 3.97 -11.62 2.86
N TYR A 174 4.62 -10.82 3.68
CA TYR A 174 5.97 -10.31 3.41
C TYR A 174 6.98 -11.20 4.15
N ALA A 175 7.85 -11.87 3.40
CA ALA A 175 8.85 -12.78 3.93
C ALA A 175 10.20 -12.09 4.05
N PRO A 176 10.92 -12.18 5.18
CA PRO A 176 12.20 -11.51 5.42
C PRO A 176 13.34 -12.21 4.64
N THR A 177 13.35 -12.01 3.32
CA THR A 177 14.30 -12.61 2.39
C THR A 177 15.36 -11.63 1.89
N GLY A 178 15.15 -10.33 2.11
CA GLY A 178 16.11 -9.30 1.78
C GLY A 178 17.30 -9.26 2.75
N SER A 179 18.37 -8.58 2.37
CA SER A 179 19.56 -8.43 3.23
C SER A 179 19.28 -7.46 4.37
N TYR A 180 19.60 -7.90 5.59
CA TYR A 180 19.52 -7.08 6.80
C TYR A 180 20.79 -7.22 7.64
N GLU A 181 21.26 -6.13 8.22
CA GLU A 181 22.43 -6.08 9.10
C GLU A 181 22.21 -5.01 10.17
N VAL A 182 22.34 -5.39 11.45
CA VAL A 182 22.25 -4.47 12.58
C VAL A 182 23.37 -3.43 12.50
N GLY A 183 23.03 -2.15 12.73
CA GLY A 183 23.99 -1.04 12.65
C GLY A 183 24.23 -0.49 11.25
N ARG A 184 23.56 -1.03 10.22
CA ARG A 184 23.61 -0.53 8.85
C ARG A 184 22.40 0.35 8.55
N LEU A 185 22.61 1.57 8.03
CA LEU A 185 21.54 2.53 7.74
C LEU A 185 20.63 2.09 6.58
N ALA A 186 21.19 1.41 5.57
CA ALA A 186 20.43 0.96 4.40
C ALA A 186 20.38 -0.57 4.38
N ASN A 187 19.17 -1.15 4.37
CA ASN A 187 18.90 -2.59 4.30
C ASN A 187 17.87 -2.85 3.20
N THR A 188 18.05 -3.90 2.39
CA THR A 188 17.07 -4.26 1.35
C THR A 188 15.91 -5.09 1.88
N GLY A 189 16.04 -5.68 3.07
CA GLY A 189 15.01 -6.39 3.82
C GLY A 189 14.75 -5.78 5.18
N LYS A 190 13.65 -6.20 5.81
CA LYS A 190 13.19 -5.74 7.13
C LYS A 190 13.50 -6.71 8.27
N ASN A 191 13.88 -7.96 7.94
CA ASN A 191 14.20 -9.02 8.90
C ASN A 191 13.02 -9.46 9.80
N PHE A 192 11.78 -9.18 9.40
CA PHE A 192 10.59 -9.68 10.08
C PHE A 192 9.46 -9.99 9.10
N TRP A 193 8.56 -10.87 9.51
CA TRP A 193 7.36 -11.19 8.75
C TRP A 193 6.27 -10.14 8.97
N THR A 194 5.54 -9.80 7.90
CA THR A 194 4.29 -9.03 7.98
C THR A 194 3.16 -9.81 7.31
N VAL A 195 1.98 -9.76 7.93
CA VAL A 195 0.72 -10.25 7.36
C VAL A 195 -0.19 -9.04 7.16
N GLU A 196 -0.69 -8.86 5.93
CA GLU A 196 -1.53 -7.72 5.53
C GLU A 196 -2.83 -8.22 4.91
N PRO A 197 -3.93 -8.40 5.69
CA PRO A 197 -5.27 -8.47 5.13
C PRO A 197 -5.70 -7.11 4.58
N THR A 198 -6.28 -7.13 3.37
CA THR A 198 -6.78 -5.92 2.68
C THR A 198 -8.14 -6.18 2.05
N VAL A 199 -9.01 -5.19 2.09
CA VAL A 199 -10.27 -5.16 1.35
C VAL A 199 -10.26 -3.98 0.39
N GLY A 200 -10.60 -4.24 -0.87
CA GLY A 200 -10.70 -3.23 -1.93
C GLY A 200 -12.14 -3.09 -2.42
N PHE A 201 -12.57 -1.87 -2.63
CA PHE A 201 -13.84 -1.52 -3.26
C PHE A 201 -13.53 -0.82 -4.58
N MET A 202 -13.98 -1.39 -5.70
CA MET A 202 -13.61 -0.92 -7.03
C MET A 202 -14.86 -0.71 -7.87
N TYR A 203 -15.11 0.54 -8.23
CA TYR A 203 -16.11 0.94 -9.21
C TYR A 203 -15.42 1.33 -10.51
N PHE A 204 -15.84 0.75 -11.62
CA PHE A 204 -15.44 1.12 -12.96
C PHE A 204 -16.69 1.17 -13.85
N GLY A 205 -17.20 2.37 -14.05
CA GLY A 205 -18.45 2.59 -14.78
C GLY A 205 -18.28 2.39 -16.29
N GLN A 206 -18.78 1.28 -16.82
CA GLN A 206 -18.65 0.92 -18.25
C GLN A 206 -19.29 1.94 -19.17
N LYS A 207 -20.31 2.68 -18.70
CA LYS A 207 -21.03 3.69 -19.50
C LYS A 207 -20.47 5.10 -19.35
N ASN A 208 -19.91 5.43 -18.19
CA ASN A 208 -19.46 6.79 -17.89
C ASN A 208 -17.93 6.93 -17.82
N GLY A 209 -17.20 5.79 -17.81
CA GLY A 209 -15.74 5.76 -17.72
C GLY A 209 -15.15 6.23 -16.39
N ILE A 210 -15.99 6.40 -15.35
CA ILE A 210 -15.49 6.78 -14.03
C ILE A 210 -14.88 5.55 -13.34
N GLU A 211 -13.67 5.70 -12.84
CA GLU A 211 -13.04 4.77 -11.89
C GLU A 211 -13.02 5.40 -10.50
N ALA A 212 -13.53 4.69 -9.50
CA ALA A 212 -13.40 5.03 -8.09
C ALA A 212 -13.03 3.76 -7.32
N SER A 213 -11.80 3.71 -6.83
CA SER A 213 -11.28 2.55 -6.13
C SER A 213 -10.73 2.95 -4.76
N THR A 214 -10.95 2.12 -3.75
CA THR A 214 -10.41 2.30 -2.40
C THR A 214 -10.00 0.97 -1.83
N PHE A 215 -8.79 0.88 -1.28
CA PHE A 215 -8.26 -0.29 -0.59
C PHE A 215 -7.95 0.08 0.85
N VAL A 216 -8.36 -0.77 1.78
CA VAL A 216 -8.09 -0.63 3.22
C VAL A 216 -7.34 -1.85 3.70
N GLY A 217 -6.14 -1.68 4.19
CA GLY A 217 -5.28 -2.75 4.70
C GLY A 217 -4.84 -2.53 6.14
N VAL A 218 -4.44 -3.63 6.77
CA VAL A 218 -3.88 -3.64 8.13
C VAL A 218 -2.64 -4.51 8.14
N ASP A 219 -1.51 -3.95 8.59
CA ASP A 219 -0.25 -4.66 8.72
C ASP A 219 -0.05 -5.17 10.13
N PHE A 220 0.14 -6.47 10.28
CA PHE A 220 0.54 -7.14 11.50
C PHE A 220 1.98 -7.59 11.41
N ASN A 221 2.86 -6.91 12.13
CA ASN A 221 4.30 -7.15 12.10
C ASN A 221 4.73 -8.15 13.18
N ARG A 222 5.67 -9.02 12.82
CA ARG A 222 6.42 -9.82 13.81
C ARG A 222 7.59 -8.99 14.35
N THR A 223 8.16 -9.46 15.46
CA THR A 223 9.39 -8.89 16.02
C THR A 223 10.57 -9.18 15.10
N ASN A 224 11.41 -8.17 14.85
CA ASN A 224 12.73 -8.35 14.26
C ASN A 224 13.63 -9.06 15.28
N PRO A 225 14.09 -10.30 14.99
CA PRO A 225 14.82 -11.11 15.97
C PRO A 225 16.20 -10.55 16.32
N ASP A 226 16.83 -9.77 15.43
CA ASP A 226 18.18 -9.28 15.62
C ASP A 226 18.23 -8.00 16.46
N THR A 227 17.14 -7.21 16.48
CA THR A 227 17.05 -5.96 17.24
C THR A 227 16.06 -6.03 18.39
N ASP A 228 15.27 -7.11 18.50
CA ASP A 228 14.11 -7.20 19.40
C ASP A 228 13.18 -5.98 19.28
N TYR A 229 13.02 -5.51 18.03
CA TYR A 229 12.14 -4.40 17.69
C TYR A 229 10.87 -4.94 17.03
N LYS A 230 9.72 -4.54 17.50
CA LYS A 230 8.43 -4.86 16.88
C LYS A 230 7.71 -3.58 16.51
N SER A 231 7.64 -3.28 15.22
CA SER A 231 6.80 -2.21 14.70
C SER A 231 5.32 -2.48 15.01
N GLY A 232 4.62 -1.48 15.50
CA GLY A 232 3.20 -1.58 15.85
C GLY A 232 2.32 -1.89 14.63
N THR A 233 1.05 -2.20 14.91
CA THR A 233 0.03 -2.45 13.89
C THR A 233 -0.23 -1.18 13.09
N GLN A 234 -0.32 -1.30 11.77
CA GLN A 234 -0.49 -0.19 10.84
C GLN A 234 -1.82 -0.35 10.09
N VAL A 235 -2.48 0.75 9.82
CA VAL A 235 -3.67 0.82 8.96
C VAL A 235 -3.37 1.76 7.81
N HIS A 236 -3.72 1.35 6.62
CA HIS A 236 -3.56 2.18 5.43
C HIS A 236 -4.81 2.17 4.56
N VAL A 237 -4.99 3.27 3.84
CA VAL A 237 -6.07 3.46 2.86
C VAL A 237 -5.45 4.04 1.62
N ASP A 238 -5.63 3.37 0.49
CA ASP A 238 -5.28 3.87 -0.84
C ASP A 238 -6.56 4.13 -1.63
N ALA A 239 -6.63 5.23 -2.36
CA ALA A 239 -7.80 5.57 -3.16
C ALA A 239 -7.41 6.21 -4.50
N THR A 240 -8.19 5.90 -5.53
CA THR A 240 -8.07 6.52 -6.86
C THR A 240 -9.44 6.97 -7.33
N LEU A 241 -9.48 8.16 -7.89
CA LEU A 241 -10.61 8.68 -8.65
C LEU A 241 -10.11 9.15 -10.02
N ALA A 242 -10.59 8.52 -11.10
CA ALA A 242 -10.15 8.82 -12.45
C ALA A 242 -11.31 8.80 -13.45
N GLN A 243 -11.16 9.55 -14.54
CA GLN A 243 -12.05 9.52 -15.69
C GLN A 243 -11.32 8.87 -16.86
N HIS A 244 -11.93 7.85 -17.45
CA HIS A 244 -11.41 7.15 -18.63
C HIS A 244 -12.08 7.63 -19.90
N PHE A 245 -11.27 7.76 -20.94
CA PHE A 245 -11.67 8.22 -22.29
C PHE A 245 -11.19 7.21 -23.32
N PRO A 246 -11.98 6.91 -24.37
CA PRO A 246 -11.52 6.10 -25.50
C PRO A 246 -10.32 6.76 -26.20
N TRP A 247 -9.27 5.98 -26.44
CA TRP A 247 -8.06 6.45 -27.14
C TRP A 247 -7.33 5.28 -27.81
N GLN A 248 -7.07 5.36 -29.11
CA GLN A 248 -6.31 4.41 -29.92
C GLN A 248 -6.66 2.92 -29.67
N GLY A 249 -7.94 2.59 -29.62
CA GLY A 249 -8.41 1.22 -29.41
C GLY A 249 -8.35 0.72 -27.97
N GLY A 250 -8.07 1.60 -27.01
CA GLY A 250 -8.10 1.37 -25.58
C GLY A 250 -8.79 2.50 -24.83
N LEU A 251 -8.52 2.57 -23.53
CA LEU A 251 -8.98 3.63 -22.64
C LEU A 251 -7.77 4.28 -21.97
N VAL A 252 -7.74 5.61 -21.97
CA VAL A 252 -6.81 6.39 -21.14
C VAL A 252 -7.56 6.95 -19.97
N GLY A 253 -7.07 6.71 -18.75
CA GLY A 253 -7.58 7.26 -17.51
C GLY A 253 -6.70 8.41 -17.03
N LEU A 254 -7.33 9.49 -16.56
CA LEU A 254 -6.67 10.61 -15.90
C LEU A 254 -7.40 10.92 -14.61
N GLY A 255 -6.66 11.11 -13.51
CA GLY A 255 -7.27 11.27 -12.21
C GLY A 255 -6.31 11.66 -11.10
N ILE A 256 -6.76 11.42 -9.89
CA ILE A 256 -6.00 11.63 -8.66
C ILE A 256 -5.91 10.33 -7.87
N ASN A 257 -4.76 10.13 -7.24
CA ASN A 257 -4.52 9.07 -6.27
C ASN A 257 -4.20 9.70 -4.92
N ALA A 258 -4.69 9.12 -3.85
CA ALA A 258 -4.38 9.50 -2.49
C ALA A 258 -4.12 8.26 -1.65
N TYR A 259 -3.29 8.41 -0.62
CA TYR A 259 -3.17 7.41 0.42
C TYR A 259 -3.12 8.05 1.80
N TYR A 260 -3.60 7.31 2.77
CA TYR A 260 -3.47 7.61 4.19
C TYR A 260 -2.88 6.40 4.89
N TYR A 261 -1.91 6.64 5.75
CA TYR A 261 -1.23 5.64 6.55
C TYR A 261 -1.18 6.09 7.99
N GLN A 262 -1.46 5.19 8.93
CA GLN A 262 -1.33 5.42 10.35
C GLN A 262 -0.94 4.14 11.09
N GLN A 263 0.08 4.21 11.91
CA GLN A 263 0.36 3.21 12.92
C GLN A 263 -0.58 3.42 14.11
N VAL A 264 -1.36 2.39 14.45
CA VAL A 264 -2.45 2.47 15.45
C VAL A 264 -2.04 1.93 16.83
N THR A 265 -1.01 1.05 16.88
CA THR A 265 -0.39 0.65 18.15
C THR A 265 1.06 1.09 18.17
N GLY A 266 1.61 1.37 19.35
CA GLY A 266 3.01 1.72 19.50
C GLY A 266 3.96 0.57 19.21
N ASP A 267 5.22 0.92 18.99
CA ASP A 267 6.31 -0.02 18.88
C ASP A 267 6.61 -0.69 20.24
N SER A 268 7.21 -1.86 20.21
CA SER A 268 7.48 -2.66 21.39
C SER A 268 8.73 -3.53 21.22
N GLY A 269 9.17 -4.17 22.30
CA GLY A 269 10.42 -4.94 22.37
C GLY A 269 11.57 -4.11 22.94
N ALA A 270 12.66 -4.77 23.32
CA ALA A 270 13.81 -4.10 23.94
C ALA A 270 14.54 -3.13 22.96
N GLY A 271 14.40 -3.36 21.65
CA GLY A 271 14.97 -2.51 20.62
C GLY A 271 14.19 -1.21 20.39
N ALA A 272 12.94 -1.11 20.87
CA ALA A 272 12.11 0.08 20.73
C ALA A 272 12.49 1.17 21.78
N THR A 273 13.78 1.53 21.79
CA THR A 273 14.38 2.44 22.79
C THR A 273 13.83 3.88 22.75
N PRO A 274 13.35 4.43 21.59
CA PRO A 274 12.73 5.75 21.58
C PRO A 274 11.34 5.80 22.20
N GLY A 275 10.75 4.64 22.55
CA GLY A 275 9.45 4.51 23.18
C GLY A 275 8.34 4.11 22.21
N ASP A 276 7.11 4.40 22.62
CA ASP A 276 5.84 4.05 21.97
C ASP A 276 5.60 4.87 20.69
N PHE A 277 6.45 4.78 19.69
CA PHE A 277 6.42 5.54 18.42
C PHE A 277 5.28 5.10 17.48
N LYS A 278 4.58 6.03 16.83
CA LYS A 278 3.55 5.80 15.81
C LYS A 278 3.74 6.73 14.61
N ALA A 279 3.77 6.17 13.43
CA ALA A 279 3.89 6.92 12.19
C ALA A 279 2.51 7.30 11.62
N LYS A 280 2.48 8.43 10.90
CA LYS A 280 1.30 8.89 10.17
C LYS A 280 1.75 9.61 8.90
N THR A 281 1.04 9.35 7.78
CA THR A 281 1.32 10.03 6.51
C THR A 281 0.06 10.17 5.68
N LEU A 282 -0.05 11.30 4.97
CA LEU A 282 -1.04 11.56 3.94
C LEU A 282 -0.30 11.96 2.66
N GLY A 283 -0.56 11.26 1.58
CA GLY A 283 -0.05 11.57 0.25
C GLY A 283 -1.15 11.74 -0.77
N LEU A 284 -0.92 12.59 -1.76
CA LEU A 284 -1.86 12.92 -2.83
C LEU A 284 -1.10 13.27 -4.11
N GLY A 285 -1.64 12.90 -5.27
CA GLY A 285 -1.08 13.30 -6.55
C GLY A 285 -1.84 12.78 -7.76
N PRO A 286 -1.42 13.16 -8.97
CA PRO A 286 -2.04 12.72 -10.20
C PRO A 286 -1.77 11.25 -10.53
N VAL A 287 -2.71 10.65 -11.25
CA VAL A 287 -2.58 9.33 -11.84
C VAL A 287 -3.00 9.37 -13.30
N ALA A 288 -2.25 8.65 -14.14
CA ALA A 288 -2.61 8.37 -15.52
C ALA A 288 -2.54 6.85 -15.75
N SER A 289 -3.50 6.31 -16.50
CA SER A 289 -3.57 4.89 -16.81
C SER A 289 -3.92 4.64 -18.28
N PHE A 290 -3.57 3.46 -18.76
CA PHE A 290 -3.98 2.95 -20.06
C PHE A 290 -4.46 1.51 -19.91
N VAL A 291 -5.60 1.22 -20.49
CA VAL A 291 -6.18 -0.13 -20.58
C VAL A 291 -6.49 -0.41 -22.03
N GLY A 292 -5.87 -1.41 -22.62
CA GLY A 292 -6.08 -1.71 -24.02
C GLY A 292 -5.30 -2.93 -24.50
N LYS A 293 -5.15 -3.03 -25.82
CA LYS A 293 -4.36 -4.10 -26.46
C LYS A 293 -3.17 -3.53 -27.21
N VAL A 294 -2.03 -4.17 -27.03
CA VAL A 294 -0.80 -3.87 -27.76
C VAL A 294 -0.28 -5.18 -28.37
N GLY A 295 -0.11 -5.21 -29.69
CA GLY A 295 0.29 -6.42 -30.39
C GLY A 295 -0.68 -7.61 -30.25
N GLY A 296 -1.98 -7.34 -29.98
CA GLY A 296 -2.99 -8.38 -29.78
C GLY A 296 -3.16 -8.86 -28.34
N HIS A 297 -2.25 -8.50 -27.44
CA HIS A 297 -2.28 -8.88 -26.01
C HIS A 297 -2.85 -7.76 -25.14
N ASP A 298 -3.54 -8.13 -24.06
CA ASP A 298 -4.06 -7.17 -23.09
C ASP A 298 -2.91 -6.51 -22.32
N LEU A 299 -2.91 -5.19 -22.30
CA LEU A 299 -1.97 -4.35 -21.59
C LEU A 299 -2.73 -3.41 -20.66
N VAL A 300 -2.34 -3.36 -19.41
CA VAL A 300 -2.76 -2.32 -18.46
C VAL A 300 -1.52 -1.64 -17.92
N SER A 301 -1.50 -0.32 -17.92
CA SER A 301 -0.41 0.45 -17.33
C SER A 301 -0.94 1.59 -16.48
N GLU A 302 -0.18 1.97 -15.46
CA GLU A 302 -0.50 3.05 -14.55
C GLU A 302 0.77 3.80 -14.16
N LEU A 303 0.72 5.12 -14.25
CA LEU A 303 1.76 6.05 -13.78
C LEU A 303 1.14 6.95 -12.72
N LYS A 304 1.76 7.00 -11.53
CA LYS A 304 1.38 7.88 -10.43
C LYS A 304 2.56 8.70 -9.95
N TRP A 305 2.31 9.95 -9.59
CA TRP A 305 3.19 10.72 -8.73
C TRP A 305 2.39 11.09 -7.47
N VAL A 306 2.93 10.80 -6.30
CA VAL A 306 2.27 11.07 -5.02
C VAL A 306 3.23 11.88 -4.15
N HIS A 307 2.78 13.07 -3.76
CA HIS A 307 3.48 13.94 -2.82
C HIS A 307 2.95 13.73 -1.39
N GLU A 308 3.85 13.48 -0.45
CA GLU A 308 3.51 13.34 0.97
C GLU A 308 3.33 14.73 1.58
N SER A 309 2.08 15.16 1.75
CA SER A 309 1.74 16.52 2.23
C SER A 309 1.89 16.68 3.74
N SER A 310 1.60 15.64 4.52
CA SER A 310 1.66 15.63 5.98
C SER A 310 2.24 14.32 6.47
N THR A 311 3.30 14.40 7.30
CA THR A 311 3.94 13.24 7.92
C THR A 311 4.22 13.52 9.41
N THR A 312 4.14 12.47 10.21
CA THR A 312 4.58 12.47 11.60
C THR A 312 5.43 11.24 11.82
N ASN A 313 6.60 11.40 12.41
CA ASN A 313 7.54 10.31 12.74
C ASN A 313 7.87 9.37 11.56
N ARG A 314 7.87 9.90 10.34
CA ARG A 314 8.15 9.17 9.11
C ARG A 314 8.84 10.11 8.13
N LEU A 315 9.58 9.57 7.19
CA LEU A 315 10.12 10.33 6.07
C LEU A 315 8.98 11.02 5.31
N LYS A 316 9.22 12.22 4.83
CA LYS A 316 8.34 12.98 3.96
C LYS A 316 8.99 13.17 2.60
N GLY A 317 8.31 12.78 1.54
CA GLY A 317 8.89 12.81 0.21
C GLY A 317 7.89 12.71 -0.93
N ASP A 318 8.42 12.29 -2.06
CA ASP A 318 7.70 12.06 -3.30
C ASP A 318 7.87 10.62 -3.76
N LEU A 319 6.77 10.00 -4.21
CA LEU A 319 6.76 8.68 -4.82
C LEU A 319 6.35 8.80 -6.28
N ILE A 320 7.08 8.12 -7.15
CA ILE A 320 6.69 7.91 -8.55
C ILE A 320 6.53 6.43 -8.77
N TRP A 321 5.33 6.00 -9.17
CA TRP A 321 4.99 4.63 -9.48
C TRP A 321 4.75 4.44 -10.97
N LEU A 322 5.34 3.40 -11.53
CA LEU A 322 4.96 2.84 -12.83
C LEU A 322 4.58 1.39 -12.64
N LYS A 323 3.37 1.02 -13.05
CA LYS A 323 2.92 -0.38 -13.13
C LYS A 323 2.60 -0.73 -14.57
N VAL A 324 2.99 -1.91 -14.99
CA VAL A 324 2.68 -2.47 -16.31
C VAL A 324 2.27 -3.92 -16.13
N LEU A 325 1.04 -4.25 -16.47
CA LEU A 325 0.48 -5.60 -16.45
C LEU A 325 0.36 -6.08 -17.89
N TYR A 326 0.93 -7.24 -18.17
CA TYR A 326 0.87 -7.89 -19.47
C TYR A 326 0.30 -9.30 -19.34
N LYS A 327 -0.66 -9.63 -20.20
CA LYS A 327 -1.30 -10.93 -20.23
C LYS A 327 -0.66 -11.81 -21.29
N PHE A 328 -0.22 -13.01 -20.87
CA PHE A 328 0.38 -14.00 -21.77
C PHE A 328 -0.67 -14.94 -22.40
N TYR A 329 -1.66 -15.40 -21.59
CA TYR A 329 -2.80 -16.21 -22.06
C TYR A 329 -4.01 -16.05 -21.15
#